data_ff3ea7ffc6ff656bd151e3a83c45392a
#
_entry.id   ff3ea7ffc6ff656bd151e3a83c45392a
#
_cell.length_a   1.000
_cell.length_b   1.000
_cell.length_c   1.000
_cell.angle_alpha   90.00
_cell.angle_beta   90.00
_cell.angle_gamma   90.00
#
_symmetry.space_group_name_H-M   'P 1'
#
loop_
_entity.id
_entity.type
_entity.pdbx_description
1 polymer ?
#
loop_
_entity_poly.entity_id
_entity_poly.type
_entity_poly.pdbx_seq_one_letter_code
_entity_poly.pdbx_strand_id
1 'polypeptide(L)'
;MFFHERVDMHNRFYRCAVIDIGANSVRMNIYDINTESREYSIAASARNMLGLAALVSGGKITERGTEMLMQTLAGFREKAKDYGCRRVMAFATAGLRSVSNGIAIADRIRSELGIEISVITGEKEARYDFAAMLGRFGDAIANRGVVLDMGGGSTEMIAFENKEIKALSSMKIGSLA
;
A
#
# COMPACT_ATOMS: atom_id res chain seq x y z
N MET A 1 -12.08 18.88 -1.11
CA MET A 1 -13.17 18.43 -2.01
C MET A 1 -12.50 17.55 -3.06
N PHE A 2 -12.26 16.27 -2.74
CA PHE A 2 -11.47 15.36 -3.57
C PHE A 2 -12.26 14.11 -3.89
N PHE A 3 -12.61 14.03 -5.17
CA PHE A 3 -12.90 12.84 -5.98
C PHE A 3 -13.70 11.70 -5.32
N HIS A 4 -14.96 11.96 -4.98
CA HIS A 4 -16.05 11.00 -5.05
C HIS A 4 -16.70 11.11 -6.43
N GLU A 5 -15.93 11.10 -7.51
CA GLU A 5 -16.52 10.87 -8.82
C GLU A 5 -16.78 9.37 -8.96
N ARG A 6 -18.05 9.06 -9.19
CA ARG A 6 -18.47 7.75 -9.70
C ARG A 6 -17.54 7.41 -10.86
N VAL A 7 -16.94 6.22 -10.83
CA VAL A 7 -16.19 5.69 -11.97
C VAL A 7 -17.12 5.82 -13.18
N ASP A 8 -16.78 6.72 -14.09
CA ASP A 8 -17.50 6.85 -15.34
C ASP A 8 -17.29 5.55 -16.12
N MET A 9 -18.30 4.69 -16.09
CA MET A 9 -18.29 3.36 -16.71
C MET A 9 -18.16 3.43 -18.24
N HIS A 10 -18.17 4.62 -18.85
CA HIS A 10 -17.99 4.83 -20.26
C HIS A 10 -16.52 4.97 -20.70
N ASN A 11 -15.61 5.10 -19.76
CA ASN A 11 -14.19 5.20 -20.10
C ASN A 11 -13.50 3.87 -19.86
N ARG A 12 -13.23 3.14 -20.95
CA ARG A 12 -12.58 1.82 -20.96
C ARG A 12 -11.22 1.79 -20.28
N PHE A 13 -10.54 2.94 -20.20
CA PHE A 13 -9.22 3.08 -19.61
C PHE A 13 -9.21 4.18 -18.58
N TYR A 14 -8.60 3.92 -17.44
CA TYR A 14 -8.27 4.97 -16.50
C TYR A 14 -6.94 4.71 -15.83
N ARG A 15 -6.31 5.78 -15.41
CA ARG A 15 -5.03 5.74 -14.69
C ARG A 15 -5.26 5.98 -13.21
N CYS A 16 -4.65 5.15 -12.37
CA CYS A 16 -4.65 5.36 -10.92
C CYS A 16 -3.25 5.18 -10.33
N ALA A 17 -2.98 5.90 -9.25
CA ALA A 17 -1.80 5.72 -8.43
C ALA A 17 -2.16 4.92 -7.18
N VAL A 18 -1.30 3.96 -6.84
CA VAL A 18 -1.38 3.20 -5.58
C VAL A 18 -0.10 3.47 -4.80
N ILE A 19 -0.25 3.95 -3.58
CA ILE A 19 0.85 4.27 -2.66
C ILE A 19 0.84 3.25 -1.52
N ASP A 20 1.99 2.64 -1.27
CA ASP A 20 2.24 1.74 -0.14
C ASP A 20 3.24 2.40 0.82
N ILE A 21 2.84 2.58 2.08
CA ILE A 21 3.63 3.19 3.15
C ILE A 21 4.08 2.09 4.10
N GLY A 22 5.25 1.51 3.82
CA GLY A 22 5.87 0.48 4.64
C GLY A 22 6.78 1.04 5.72
N ALA A 23 7.33 0.16 6.56
CA ALA A 23 8.27 0.53 7.63
C ALA A 23 9.64 1.03 7.10
N ASN A 24 10.08 0.55 5.95
CA ASN A 24 11.36 0.90 5.35
C ASN A 24 11.24 1.87 4.17
N SER A 25 10.25 1.68 3.33
CA SER A 25 10.10 2.45 2.10
C SER A 25 8.66 2.84 1.85
N VAL A 26 8.48 3.95 1.14
CA VAL A 26 7.22 4.35 0.54
C VAL A 26 7.33 4.15 -0.96
N ARG A 27 6.36 3.44 -1.54
CA ARG A 27 6.29 3.14 -2.98
C ARG A 27 5.04 3.73 -3.58
N MET A 28 5.14 4.13 -4.83
CA MET A 28 3.99 4.46 -5.66
C MET A 28 4.12 3.74 -6.99
N ASN A 29 3.08 3.04 -7.40
CA ASN A 29 2.91 2.57 -8.76
C ASN A 29 1.71 3.29 -9.40
N ILE A 30 1.90 3.67 -10.65
CA ILE A 30 0.84 4.24 -11.49
C ILE A 30 0.43 3.15 -12.47
N TYR A 31 -0.85 2.84 -12.46
CA TYR A 31 -1.44 1.78 -13.28
C TYR A 31 -2.34 2.36 -14.35
N ASP A 32 -2.18 1.87 -15.57
CA ASP A 32 -3.18 1.94 -16.63
C ASP A 32 -4.09 0.73 -16.51
N ILE A 33 -5.38 0.95 -16.32
CA ILE A 33 -6.37 -0.10 -16.09
C ILE A 33 -7.39 -0.08 -17.21
N ASN A 34 -7.59 -1.24 -17.85
CA ASN A 34 -8.69 -1.49 -18.75
C ASN A 34 -9.86 -2.09 -17.96
N THR A 35 -10.98 -1.38 -17.88
CA THR A 35 -12.13 -1.81 -17.08
C THR A 35 -12.93 -2.93 -17.72
N GLU A 36 -12.82 -3.14 -19.03
CA GLU A 36 -13.52 -4.21 -19.76
C GLU A 36 -12.76 -5.54 -19.66
N SER A 37 -11.48 -5.54 -20.05
CA SER A 37 -10.66 -6.77 -19.99
C SER A 37 -10.17 -7.08 -18.58
N ARG A 38 -10.25 -6.14 -17.63
CA ARG A 38 -9.68 -6.20 -16.27
C ARG A 38 -8.15 -6.35 -16.26
N GLU A 39 -7.52 -6.03 -17.37
CA GLU A 39 -6.07 -6.00 -17.48
C GLU A 39 -5.52 -4.68 -16.95
N TYR A 40 -4.30 -4.73 -16.46
CA TYR A 40 -3.57 -3.55 -16.03
C TYR A 40 -2.11 -3.64 -16.43
N SER A 41 -1.49 -2.48 -16.58
CA SER A 41 -0.05 -2.35 -16.77
C SER A 41 0.50 -1.23 -15.88
N ILE A 42 1.78 -1.31 -15.55
CA ILE A 42 2.46 -0.27 -14.77
C ILE A 42 2.98 0.78 -15.74
N ALA A 43 2.39 1.99 -15.68
CA ALA A 43 2.80 3.13 -16.47
C ALA A 43 4.03 3.83 -15.87
N ALA A 44 4.16 3.86 -14.54
CA ALA A 44 5.31 4.43 -13.84
C ALA A 44 5.42 3.88 -12.41
N SER A 45 6.63 3.95 -11.86
CA SER A 45 6.91 3.63 -10.47
C SER A 45 7.78 4.70 -9.83
N ALA A 46 7.64 4.86 -8.52
CA ALA A 46 8.52 5.67 -7.68
C ALA A 46 8.70 4.98 -6.32
N ARG A 47 9.88 5.14 -5.74
CA ARG A 47 10.19 4.58 -4.41
C ARG A 47 11.08 5.56 -3.67
N ASN A 48 10.80 5.73 -2.37
CA ASN A 48 11.67 6.45 -1.46
C ASN A 48 11.97 5.55 -0.25
N MET A 49 13.26 5.38 0.06
CA MET A 49 13.74 4.61 1.21
C MET A 49 13.79 5.51 2.43
N LEU A 50 12.65 5.71 3.11
CA LEU A 50 12.56 6.61 4.26
C LEU A 50 13.14 6.03 5.54
N GLY A 51 13.10 4.70 5.69
CA GLY A 51 13.53 4.06 6.92
C GLY A 51 12.68 4.50 8.12
N LEU A 52 11.34 4.56 7.98
CA LEU A 52 10.43 5.04 9.04
C LEU A 52 10.64 4.31 10.37
N ALA A 53 10.98 3.02 10.33
CA ALA A 53 11.26 2.24 11.54
C ALA A 53 12.43 2.83 12.36
N ALA A 54 13.46 3.35 11.70
CA ALA A 54 14.61 4.01 12.36
C ALA A 54 14.28 5.42 12.88
N LEU A 55 13.15 5.98 12.49
CA LEU A 55 12.66 7.30 12.93
C LEU A 55 11.58 7.19 14.03
N VAL A 56 11.48 6.02 14.67
CA VAL A 56 10.59 5.79 15.81
C VAL A 56 11.36 6.06 17.12
N SER A 57 10.74 6.83 18.01
CA SER A 57 11.23 7.06 19.37
C SER A 57 10.05 7.03 20.34
N GLY A 58 10.18 6.29 21.44
CA GLY A 58 9.10 6.13 22.42
C GLY A 58 7.80 5.56 21.83
N GLY A 59 7.87 4.68 20.81
CA GLY A 59 6.72 4.08 20.16
C GLY A 59 5.95 5.04 19.23
N LYS A 60 6.57 6.16 18.85
CA LYS A 60 6.01 7.19 17.96
C LYS A 60 6.99 7.50 16.83
N ILE A 61 6.50 7.76 15.63
CA ILE A 61 7.29 8.39 14.59
C ILE A 61 7.61 9.82 15.03
N THR A 62 8.88 10.19 14.91
CA THR A 62 9.36 11.54 15.25
C THR A 62 8.77 12.57 14.29
N GLU A 63 8.76 13.87 14.70
CA GLU A 63 8.32 14.95 13.82
C GLU A 63 9.14 14.98 12.51
N ARG A 64 10.46 14.80 12.60
CA ARG A 64 11.31 14.67 11.41
C ARG A 64 10.86 13.54 10.48
N GLY A 65 10.51 12.37 11.03
CA GLY A 65 10.00 11.24 10.25
C GLY A 65 8.66 11.55 9.58
N THR A 66 7.79 12.26 10.29
CA THR A 66 6.49 12.72 9.78
C THR A 66 6.69 13.71 8.62
N GLU A 67 7.56 14.70 8.77
CA GLU A 67 7.88 15.67 7.72
C GLU A 67 8.47 15.01 6.47
N MET A 68 9.42 14.06 6.63
CA MET A 68 9.99 13.31 5.52
C MET A 68 8.92 12.50 4.76
N LEU A 69 7.99 11.87 5.49
CA LEU A 69 6.86 11.16 4.90
C LEU A 69 5.96 12.11 4.11
N MET A 70 5.60 13.25 4.70
CA MET A 70 4.77 14.27 4.05
C MET A 70 5.41 14.82 2.78
N GLN A 71 6.70 15.14 2.80
CA GLN A 71 7.44 15.60 1.61
C GLN A 71 7.43 14.55 0.50
N THR A 72 7.63 13.27 0.86
CA THR A 72 7.58 12.15 -0.10
C THR A 72 6.19 12.04 -0.74
N LEU A 73 5.14 12.09 0.07
CA LEU A 73 3.75 11.98 -0.41
C LEU A 73 3.34 13.18 -1.25
N ALA A 74 3.81 14.39 -0.91
CA ALA A 74 3.60 15.57 -1.74
C ALA A 74 4.21 15.40 -3.14
N GLY A 75 5.45 14.91 -3.23
CA GLY A 75 6.10 14.60 -4.51
C GLY A 75 5.36 13.51 -5.30
N PHE A 76 4.86 12.48 -4.61
CA PHE A 76 4.08 11.42 -5.27
C PHE A 76 2.73 11.94 -5.78
N ARG A 77 2.08 12.82 -5.04
CA ARG A 77 0.84 13.47 -5.49
C ARG A 77 1.04 14.29 -6.76
N GLU A 78 2.08 15.11 -6.82
CA GLU A 78 2.38 15.89 -8.03
C GLU A 78 2.68 14.97 -9.21
N LYS A 79 3.50 13.94 -9.01
CA LYS A 79 3.76 12.95 -10.05
C LYS A 79 2.49 12.24 -10.53
N ALA A 80 1.60 11.84 -9.62
CA ALA A 80 0.32 11.24 -9.99
C ALA A 80 -0.56 12.20 -10.81
N LYS A 81 -0.54 13.49 -10.48
CA LYS A 81 -1.22 14.55 -11.23
C LYS A 81 -0.63 14.72 -12.63
N ASP A 82 0.71 14.78 -12.77
CA ASP A 82 1.40 14.90 -14.05
C ASP A 82 1.08 13.73 -14.99
N TYR A 83 0.91 12.53 -14.42
CA TYR A 83 0.48 11.35 -15.16
C TYR A 83 -1.03 11.30 -15.43
N GLY A 84 -1.80 12.29 -15.00
CA GLY A 84 -3.26 12.33 -15.21
C GLY A 84 -4.01 11.24 -14.45
N CYS A 85 -3.52 10.84 -13.26
CA CYS A 85 -4.21 9.86 -12.44
C CYS A 85 -5.56 10.40 -11.96
N ARG A 86 -6.64 9.66 -12.24
CA ARG A 86 -7.99 9.99 -11.77
C ARG A 86 -8.18 9.69 -10.28
N ARG A 87 -7.41 8.76 -9.75
CA ARG A 87 -7.50 8.32 -8.36
C ARG A 87 -6.12 8.07 -7.77
N VAL A 88 -5.95 8.47 -6.52
CA VAL A 88 -4.79 8.11 -5.69
C VAL A 88 -5.32 7.29 -4.52
N MET A 89 -4.83 6.08 -4.36
CA MET A 89 -5.12 5.20 -3.22
C MET A 89 -3.84 5.05 -2.41
N ALA A 90 -3.91 5.30 -1.11
CA ALA A 90 -2.77 5.16 -0.21
C ALA A 90 -3.11 4.20 0.93
N PHE A 91 -2.21 3.24 1.14
CA PHE A 91 -2.30 2.26 2.21
C PHE A 91 -1.06 2.40 3.09
N ALA A 92 -1.24 2.25 4.38
CA ALA A 92 -0.14 2.16 5.33
C ALA A 92 -0.22 0.82 6.07
N THR A 93 0.92 0.14 6.12
CA THR A 93 1.10 -1.17 6.74
C THR A 93 1.82 -1.01 8.08
N ALA A 94 2.76 -1.89 8.42
CA ALA A 94 3.48 -1.87 9.69
C ALA A 94 4.12 -0.49 10.01
N GLY A 95 4.48 0.32 9.01
CA GLY A 95 5.10 1.63 9.21
C GLY A 95 4.26 2.60 10.04
N LEU A 96 2.94 2.66 9.80
CA LEU A 96 2.02 3.48 10.61
C LEU A 96 1.17 2.65 11.58
N ARG A 97 0.91 1.39 11.25
CA ARG A 97 0.09 0.50 12.10
C ARG A 97 0.71 0.24 13.47
N SER A 98 2.03 0.17 13.54
CA SER A 98 2.76 -0.26 14.74
C SER A 98 3.14 0.87 15.69
N VAL A 99 2.80 2.12 15.38
CA VAL A 99 3.14 3.30 16.17
C VAL A 99 1.90 3.95 16.75
N SER A 100 2.03 4.55 17.94
CA SER A 100 0.87 5.12 18.65
C SER A 100 0.34 6.41 18.02
N ASN A 101 1.15 7.11 17.21
CA ASN A 101 0.73 8.34 16.50
C ASN A 101 0.42 8.10 15.02
N GLY A 102 0.33 6.85 14.54
CA GLY A 102 0.14 6.55 13.12
C GLY A 102 -1.16 7.10 12.54
N ILE A 103 -2.27 7.00 13.29
CA ILE A 103 -3.57 7.54 12.86
C ILE A 103 -3.52 9.08 12.80
N ALA A 104 -2.93 9.74 13.82
CA ALA A 104 -2.79 11.20 13.83
C ALA A 104 -1.95 11.71 12.65
N ILE A 105 -0.90 10.96 12.25
CA ILE A 105 -0.10 11.25 11.06
C ILE A 105 -0.95 11.09 9.79
N ALA A 106 -1.73 10.02 9.67
CA ALA A 106 -2.63 9.82 8.53
C ALA A 106 -3.67 10.94 8.41
N ASP A 107 -4.24 11.39 9.52
CA ASP A 107 -5.20 12.51 9.56
C ASP A 107 -4.53 13.84 9.17
N ARG A 108 -3.30 14.09 9.62
CA ARG A 108 -2.53 15.27 9.22
C ARG A 108 -2.26 15.26 7.71
N ILE A 109 -1.83 14.14 7.15
CA ILE A 109 -1.60 13.98 5.71
C ILE A 109 -2.89 14.24 4.93
N ARG A 110 -4.02 13.73 5.41
CA ARG A 110 -5.32 14.00 4.79
C ARG A 110 -5.66 15.48 4.80
N SER A 111 -5.45 16.17 5.93
CA SER A 111 -5.79 17.59 6.06
C SER A 111 -4.88 18.51 5.25
N GLU A 112 -3.56 18.23 5.20
CA GLU A 112 -2.58 19.10 4.56
C GLU A 112 -2.34 18.76 3.08
N LEU A 113 -2.38 17.47 2.72
CA LEU A 113 -2.09 17.00 1.36
C LEU A 113 -3.33 16.52 0.60
N GLY A 114 -4.46 16.35 1.27
CA GLY A 114 -5.66 15.78 0.66
C GLY A 114 -5.52 14.30 0.28
N ILE A 115 -4.53 13.60 0.78
CA ILE A 115 -4.33 12.17 0.55
C ILE A 115 -4.96 11.40 1.70
N GLU A 116 -5.97 10.60 1.39
CA GLU A 116 -6.58 9.70 2.37
C GLU A 116 -5.76 8.42 2.48
N ILE A 117 -5.25 8.13 3.69
CA ILE A 117 -4.46 6.95 3.97
C ILE A 117 -5.31 5.93 4.73
N SER A 118 -5.44 4.74 4.16
CA SER A 118 -6.02 3.58 4.84
C SER A 118 -4.93 2.85 5.61
N VAL A 119 -4.88 2.99 6.94
CA VAL A 119 -4.02 2.14 7.78
C VAL A 119 -4.67 0.77 7.88
N ILE A 120 -4.09 -0.23 7.21
CA ILE A 120 -4.67 -1.56 7.11
C ILE A 120 -4.17 -2.51 8.19
N THR A 121 -5.03 -3.44 8.60
CA THR A 121 -4.65 -4.52 9.52
C THR A 121 -3.73 -5.51 8.83
N GLY A 122 -2.93 -6.27 9.60
CA GLY A 122 -2.09 -7.33 9.02
C GLY A 122 -2.88 -8.42 8.32
N GLU A 123 -4.09 -8.73 8.80
CA GLU A 123 -5.00 -9.64 8.09
C GLU A 123 -5.43 -9.10 6.72
N LYS A 124 -5.69 -7.81 6.61
CA LYS A 124 -6.07 -7.19 5.35
C LYS A 124 -4.88 -7.14 4.39
N GLU A 125 -3.68 -6.86 4.90
CA GLU A 125 -2.42 -6.95 4.17
C GLU A 125 -2.23 -8.35 3.61
N ALA A 126 -2.27 -9.40 4.45
CA ALA A 126 -2.18 -10.80 4.03
C ALA A 126 -3.19 -11.20 2.94
N ARG A 127 -4.43 -10.69 3.01
CA ARG A 127 -5.43 -10.93 1.96
C ARG A 127 -5.08 -10.26 0.63
N TYR A 128 -4.46 -9.09 0.67
CA TYR A 128 -4.00 -8.41 -0.54
C TYR A 128 -2.80 -9.13 -1.15
N ASP A 129 -1.86 -9.62 -0.34
CA ASP A 129 -0.72 -10.41 -0.80
C ASP A 129 -1.18 -11.70 -1.49
N PHE A 130 -2.14 -12.38 -0.88
CA PHE A 130 -2.72 -13.58 -1.48
C PHE A 130 -3.44 -13.28 -2.80
N ALA A 131 -4.22 -12.19 -2.86
CA ALA A 131 -4.90 -11.78 -4.09
C ALA A 131 -3.89 -11.39 -5.19
N ALA A 132 -2.80 -10.71 -4.84
CA ALA A 132 -1.73 -10.36 -5.77
C ALA A 132 -1.02 -11.60 -6.30
N MET A 133 -0.74 -12.58 -5.43
CA MET A 133 -0.18 -13.87 -5.82
C MET A 133 -1.09 -14.62 -6.79
N LEU A 134 -2.40 -14.71 -6.50
CA LEU A 134 -3.37 -15.32 -7.41
C LEU A 134 -3.43 -14.61 -8.75
N GLY A 135 -3.44 -13.28 -8.76
CA GLY A 135 -3.44 -12.48 -9.98
C GLY A 135 -2.17 -12.66 -10.82
N ARG A 136 -1.02 -12.88 -10.17
CA ARG A 136 0.27 -13.04 -10.85
C ARG A 136 0.50 -14.43 -11.41
N PHE A 137 0.14 -15.46 -10.68
CA PHE A 137 0.49 -16.85 -11.00
C PHE A 137 -0.71 -17.67 -11.51
N GLY A 138 -1.94 -17.26 -11.22
CA GLY A 138 -3.14 -17.87 -11.77
C GLY A 138 -3.21 -19.39 -11.54
N ASP A 139 -3.28 -20.15 -12.64
CA ASP A 139 -3.36 -21.60 -12.60
C ASP A 139 -2.02 -22.31 -12.36
N ALA A 140 -0.89 -21.59 -12.40
CA ALA A 140 0.42 -22.15 -12.07
C ALA A 140 0.63 -22.39 -10.57
N ILE A 141 -0.31 -21.96 -9.71
CA ILE A 141 -0.24 -22.16 -8.28
C ILE A 141 -0.64 -23.59 -7.92
N ALA A 142 0.13 -24.21 -7.02
CA ALA A 142 -0.20 -25.51 -6.46
C ALA A 142 -1.60 -25.49 -5.79
N ASN A 143 -2.24 -26.66 -5.69
CA ASN A 143 -3.57 -26.76 -5.04
C ASN A 143 -3.54 -26.40 -3.55
N ARG A 144 -2.40 -26.50 -2.88
CA ARG A 144 -2.19 -26.11 -1.50
C ARG A 144 -0.77 -25.58 -1.29
N GLY A 145 -0.64 -24.64 -0.35
CA GLY A 145 0.67 -24.06 -0.03
C GLY A 145 0.60 -23.01 1.06
N VAL A 146 1.74 -22.38 1.25
CA VAL A 146 1.91 -21.24 2.17
C VAL A 146 2.55 -20.10 1.38
N VAL A 147 1.99 -18.91 1.52
CA VAL A 147 2.59 -17.65 1.08
C VAL A 147 3.21 -16.98 2.30
N LEU A 148 4.42 -16.48 2.15
CA LEU A 148 5.10 -15.66 3.13
C LEU A 148 5.45 -14.33 2.47
N ASP A 149 4.98 -13.23 3.06
CA ASP A 149 5.44 -11.88 2.75
C ASP A 149 6.18 -11.31 3.94
N MET A 150 7.49 -11.11 3.79
CA MET A 150 8.34 -10.55 4.82
C MET A 150 8.64 -9.09 4.51
N GLY A 151 7.93 -8.19 5.17
CA GLY A 151 8.17 -6.75 5.11
C GLY A 151 9.30 -6.30 6.05
N GLY A 152 9.46 -4.97 6.17
CA GLY A 152 10.42 -4.39 7.11
C GLY A 152 10.01 -4.50 8.58
N GLY A 153 8.71 -4.46 8.88
CA GLY A 153 8.17 -4.41 10.25
C GLY A 153 7.20 -5.54 10.59
N SER A 154 6.77 -6.34 9.62
CA SER A 154 5.87 -7.48 9.83
C SER A 154 6.16 -8.59 8.82
N THR A 155 5.65 -9.77 9.12
CA THR A 155 5.63 -10.93 8.21
C THR A 155 4.22 -11.49 8.19
N GLU A 156 3.64 -11.57 7.02
CA GLU A 156 2.35 -12.17 6.76
C GLU A 156 2.55 -13.62 6.32
N MET A 157 1.78 -14.53 6.91
CA MET A 157 1.77 -15.95 6.54
C MET A 157 0.35 -16.38 6.18
N ILE A 158 0.18 -16.93 4.98
CA ILE A 158 -1.12 -17.33 4.45
C ILE A 158 -1.06 -18.79 4.01
N ALA A 159 -1.77 -19.66 4.70
CA ALA A 159 -1.99 -21.04 4.26
C ALA A 159 -3.24 -21.09 3.38
N PHE A 160 -3.12 -21.75 2.23
CA PHE A 160 -4.22 -21.86 1.27
C PHE A 160 -4.38 -23.28 0.74
N GLU A 161 -5.60 -23.60 0.32
CA GLU A 161 -5.96 -24.81 -0.40
C GLU A 161 -7.05 -24.49 -1.42
N ASN A 162 -6.92 -25.03 -2.63
CA ASN A 162 -7.84 -24.81 -3.77
C ASN A 162 -8.10 -23.31 -4.03
N LYS A 163 -7.04 -22.50 -3.97
CA LYS A 163 -7.09 -21.02 -4.14
C LYS A 163 -7.93 -20.28 -3.09
N GLU A 164 -8.20 -20.92 -1.96
CA GLU A 164 -8.92 -20.33 -0.82
C GLU A 164 -8.00 -20.23 0.39
N ILE A 165 -8.06 -19.12 1.11
CA ILE A 165 -7.35 -18.95 2.38
C ILE A 165 -7.96 -19.87 3.43
N LYS A 166 -7.15 -20.74 4.03
CA LYS A 166 -7.53 -21.62 5.14
C LYS A 166 -7.10 -21.05 6.50
N ALA A 167 -5.96 -20.40 6.54
CA ALA A 167 -5.47 -19.69 7.72
C ALA A 167 -4.58 -18.52 7.29
N LEU A 168 -4.56 -17.47 8.08
CA LEU A 168 -3.63 -16.37 7.92
C LEU A 168 -3.19 -15.81 9.27
N SER A 169 -1.99 -15.25 9.31
CA SER A 169 -1.42 -14.60 10.46
C SER A 169 -0.53 -13.45 10.02
N SER A 170 -0.49 -12.39 10.81
CA SER A 170 0.47 -11.30 10.68
C SER A 170 1.27 -11.21 11.96
N MET A 171 2.57 -11.35 11.84
CA MET A 171 3.51 -11.33 12.95
C MET A 171 4.29 -10.03 12.94
N LYS A 172 4.54 -9.44 14.11
CA LYS A 172 5.39 -8.23 14.26
C LYS A 172 6.88 -8.59 14.21
N ILE A 173 7.26 -9.31 13.18
CA ILE A 173 8.65 -9.75 12.91
C ILE A 173 8.92 -9.39 11.45
N GLY A 174 9.86 -8.50 11.22
CA GLY A 174 10.24 -8.06 9.89
C GLY A 174 11.76 -8.01 9.75
N SER A 175 12.23 -7.74 8.54
CA SER A 175 13.67 -7.70 8.22
C SER A 175 14.44 -6.57 8.91
N LEU A 176 13.76 -5.64 9.58
CA LEU A 176 14.33 -4.51 10.33
C LEU A 176 14.08 -4.62 11.85
N ALA A 177 13.50 -5.72 12.33
CA ALA A 177 13.20 -5.96 13.73
C ALA A 177 14.39 -6.58 14.48
#